data_95594f486e39852ec2a4620c92eb4ebf
#
_entry.id   95594f486e39852ec2a4620c92eb4ebf
#
_cell.length_a   1.000
_cell.length_b   1.000
_cell.length_c   1.000
_cell.angle_alpha   90.00
_cell.angle_beta   90.00
_cell.angle_gamma   90.00
#
_symmetry.space_group_name_H-M   'P 1'
#
loop_
_entity.id
_entity.type
_entity.pdbx_description
1 polymer ?
#
loop_
_entity_poly.entity_id
_entity_poly.type
_entity_poly.pdbx_seq_one_letter_code
_entity_poly.pdbx_strand_id
1 'polypeptide(L)'
;MNRTTDLFLTAIAPVIWGSSYIVATELLPHGYPLTVSLLRALPAGLILLLVVRQLPGAGWRGRVFILGALNFAIFWAMLFVAAYRLPGGVAATLGAIQPLLVLFLARFALGNTITLLGIFAAISGLIGVAMLVLGPSASLDPIGIAAALFGAASMAAGTVLTRKWQPPVSPLTFTAWQLTAGGILLIPVALIVEPGFPMPTLTNLAGLIWLGLIGAALTYFLWFRGIARLGPTTVTSFGFLSPTSAVLLGWVILGEQLSPLQIAGVVVVLISIWLGQRAARPKPALAPDMTSDNSPLAATSKP
;
A
#
# COMPACT_ATOMS: atom_id res chain seq x y z
N MET A 1 7.69 -20.93 -3.97
CA MET A 1 6.51 -20.31 -4.62
C MET A 1 7.00 -19.54 -5.82
N ASN A 2 6.28 -19.61 -6.94
CA ASN A 2 6.64 -18.90 -8.16
C ASN A 2 6.20 -17.42 -8.11
N ARG A 3 6.71 -16.59 -9.03
CA ARG A 3 6.41 -15.17 -9.12
C ARG A 3 4.90 -14.88 -9.26
N THR A 4 4.18 -15.72 -10.01
CA THR A 4 2.73 -15.56 -10.22
C THR A 4 1.94 -15.68 -8.93
N THR A 5 2.29 -16.67 -8.08
CA THR A 5 1.68 -16.84 -6.76
C THR A 5 1.94 -15.62 -5.86
N ASP A 6 3.16 -15.06 -5.89
CA ASP A 6 3.50 -13.88 -5.10
C ASP A 6 2.73 -12.64 -5.57
N LEU A 7 2.55 -12.45 -6.89
CA LEU A 7 1.73 -11.38 -7.46
C LEU A 7 0.26 -11.51 -7.02
N PHE A 8 -0.33 -12.71 -7.15
CA PHE A 8 -1.71 -12.96 -6.78
C PHE A 8 -1.97 -12.70 -5.29
N LEU A 9 -1.15 -13.28 -4.40
CA LEU A 9 -1.28 -13.08 -2.96
C LEU A 9 -1.12 -11.61 -2.56
N THR A 10 -0.24 -10.87 -3.23
CA THR A 10 -0.05 -9.45 -2.96
C THR A 10 -1.25 -8.62 -3.41
N ALA A 11 -1.85 -8.94 -4.55
CA ALA A 11 -3.02 -8.25 -5.09
C ALA A 11 -4.28 -8.41 -4.22
N ILE A 12 -4.40 -9.50 -3.45
CA ILE A 12 -5.50 -9.71 -2.51
C ILE A 12 -5.59 -8.57 -1.48
N ALA A 13 -4.45 -8.06 -1.01
CA ALA A 13 -4.43 -7.02 0.03
C ALA A 13 -5.20 -5.75 -0.39
N PRO A 14 -4.88 -5.07 -1.51
CA PRO A 14 -5.64 -3.88 -1.92
C PRO A 14 -7.08 -4.19 -2.33
N VAL A 15 -7.40 -5.38 -2.83
CA VAL A 15 -8.79 -5.78 -3.09
C VAL A 15 -9.59 -5.80 -1.78
N ILE A 16 -9.05 -6.39 -0.72
CA ILE A 16 -9.68 -6.39 0.60
C ILE A 16 -9.77 -4.96 1.17
N TRP A 17 -8.76 -4.11 0.96
CA TRP A 17 -8.81 -2.72 1.43
C TRP A 17 -9.97 -1.93 0.86
N GLY A 18 -10.43 -2.24 -0.36
CA GLY A 18 -11.64 -1.64 -0.93
C GLY A 18 -12.89 -1.88 -0.08
N SER A 19 -12.99 -3.01 0.62
CA SER A 19 -14.11 -3.29 1.54
C SER A 19 -14.11 -2.39 2.78
N SER A 20 -12.98 -1.77 3.12
CA SER A 20 -12.88 -0.91 4.30
C SER A 20 -13.85 0.26 4.28
N TYR A 21 -14.21 0.75 3.08
CA TYR A 21 -15.17 1.84 2.94
C TYR A 21 -16.57 1.40 3.40
N ILE A 22 -17.08 0.30 2.85
CA ILE A 22 -18.41 -0.23 3.24
C ILE A 22 -18.43 -0.60 4.73
N VAL A 23 -17.38 -1.25 5.23
CA VAL A 23 -17.31 -1.59 6.67
C VAL A 23 -17.29 -0.33 7.53
N ALA A 24 -16.58 0.72 7.12
CA ALA A 24 -16.52 1.96 7.89
C ALA A 24 -17.85 2.73 7.88
N THR A 25 -18.58 2.75 6.75
CA THR A 25 -19.84 3.48 6.63
C THR A 25 -21.03 2.73 7.23
N GLU A 26 -21.10 1.40 7.03
CA GLU A 26 -22.29 0.61 7.40
C GLU A 26 -22.16 -0.04 8.79
N LEU A 27 -20.94 -0.32 9.26
CA LEU A 27 -20.73 -1.11 10.47
C LEU A 27 -20.12 -0.34 11.63
N LEU A 28 -19.59 0.88 11.44
CA LEU A 28 -18.84 1.60 12.47
C LEU A 28 -19.47 2.94 12.81
N PRO A 29 -19.23 3.46 14.05
CA PRO A 29 -19.67 4.80 14.44
C PRO A 29 -19.03 5.87 13.55
N HIS A 30 -19.83 6.82 13.06
CA HIS A 30 -19.34 7.94 12.28
C HIS A 30 -18.57 8.94 13.15
N GLY A 31 -17.56 9.59 12.56
CA GLY A 31 -16.82 10.68 13.21
C GLY A 31 -15.61 10.28 14.05
N TYR A 32 -15.21 8.99 14.03
CA TYR A 32 -14.09 8.47 14.83
C TYR A 32 -13.02 7.74 13.99
N PRO A 33 -12.54 8.32 12.88
CA PRO A 33 -11.63 7.63 11.98
C PRO A 33 -10.26 7.29 12.59
N LEU A 34 -9.72 8.15 13.48
CA LEU A 34 -8.43 7.90 14.14
C LEU A 34 -8.55 6.79 15.18
N THR A 35 -9.66 6.78 15.93
CA THR A 35 -9.95 5.71 16.89
C THR A 35 -10.19 4.38 16.17
N VAL A 36 -10.91 4.38 15.06
CA VAL A 36 -11.06 3.18 14.21
C VAL A 36 -9.70 2.71 13.69
N SER A 37 -8.82 3.62 13.26
CA SER A 37 -7.47 3.28 12.84
C SER A 37 -6.62 2.68 13.95
N LEU A 38 -6.71 3.24 15.16
CA LEU A 38 -6.07 2.71 16.35
C LEU A 38 -6.56 1.28 16.66
N LEU A 39 -7.90 1.09 16.69
CA LEU A 39 -8.53 -0.21 16.98
C LEU A 39 -8.32 -1.24 15.86
N ARG A 40 -8.07 -0.79 14.65
CA ARG A 40 -7.65 -1.63 13.52
C ARG A 40 -6.19 -2.08 13.63
N ALA A 41 -5.27 -1.18 14.04
CA ALA A 41 -3.84 -1.44 14.05
C ALA A 41 -3.35 -2.15 15.30
N LEU A 42 -3.66 -1.58 16.47
CA LEU A 42 -3.05 -2.02 17.73
C LEU A 42 -3.46 -3.44 18.14
N PRO A 43 -4.75 -3.81 18.17
CA PRO A 43 -5.14 -5.18 18.49
C PRO A 43 -4.57 -6.19 17.49
N ALA A 44 -4.62 -5.89 16.19
CA ALA A 44 -4.05 -6.75 15.15
C ALA A 44 -2.54 -6.95 15.33
N GLY A 45 -1.80 -5.85 15.59
CA GLY A 45 -0.37 -5.89 15.87
C GLY A 45 -0.03 -6.72 17.12
N LEU A 46 -0.78 -6.51 18.20
CA LEU A 46 -0.59 -7.26 19.45
C LEU A 46 -0.90 -8.76 19.29
N ILE A 47 -1.98 -9.11 18.59
CA ILE A 47 -2.31 -10.51 18.28
C ILE A 47 -1.17 -11.15 17.48
N LEU A 48 -0.66 -10.48 16.44
CA LEU A 48 0.48 -10.99 15.68
C LEU A 48 1.74 -11.11 16.55
N LEU A 49 2.00 -10.15 17.46
CA LEU A 49 3.12 -10.25 18.40
C LEU A 49 3.00 -11.46 19.34
N LEU A 50 1.80 -11.74 19.83
CA LEU A 50 1.54 -12.93 20.66
C LEU A 50 1.78 -14.23 19.88
N VAL A 51 1.45 -14.24 18.58
CA VAL A 51 1.71 -15.40 17.70
C VAL A 51 3.20 -15.59 17.44
N VAL A 52 3.91 -14.53 17.04
CA VAL A 52 5.33 -14.62 16.67
C VAL A 52 6.26 -14.65 17.89
N ARG A 53 5.82 -14.14 19.05
CA ARG A 53 6.56 -14.09 20.32
C ARG A 53 7.97 -13.52 20.21
N GLN A 54 8.17 -12.59 19.29
CA GLN A 54 9.47 -12.01 19.02
C GLN A 54 9.38 -10.47 18.98
N LEU A 55 10.07 -9.80 19.88
CA LEU A 55 10.16 -8.33 19.94
C LEU A 55 11.35 -7.83 19.12
N PRO A 56 11.30 -6.56 18.64
CA PRO A 56 12.42 -5.97 17.95
C PRO A 56 13.60 -5.74 18.90
N GLY A 57 14.79 -6.20 18.50
CA GLY A 57 16.03 -5.90 19.21
C GLY A 57 16.31 -4.40 19.24
N ALA A 58 17.23 -3.96 20.13
CA ALA A 58 17.51 -2.53 20.37
C ALA A 58 17.83 -1.75 19.07
N GLY A 59 18.62 -2.31 18.17
CA GLY A 59 18.97 -1.68 16.88
C GLY A 59 17.82 -1.56 15.87
N TRP A 60 16.69 -2.25 16.12
CA TRP A 60 15.51 -2.23 15.24
C TRP A 60 14.37 -1.36 15.77
N ARG A 61 14.35 -1.04 17.08
CA ARG A 61 13.23 -0.31 17.69
C ARG A 61 12.95 1.01 16.98
N GLY A 62 13.95 1.86 16.79
CA GLY A 62 13.78 3.14 16.09
C GLY A 62 13.27 2.98 14.66
N ARG A 63 13.84 2.03 13.89
CA ARG A 63 13.38 1.76 12.52
C ARG A 63 11.93 1.27 12.47
N VAL A 64 11.53 0.41 13.41
CA VAL A 64 10.16 -0.10 13.51
C VAL A 64 9.17 1.03 13.83
N PHE A 65 9.52 1.95 14.74
CA PHE A 65 8.67 3.11 15.03
C PHE A 65 8.58 4.07 13.85
N ILE A 66 9.68 4.32 13.13
CA ILE A 66 9.65 5.13 11.89
C ILE A 66 8.74 4.48 10.84
N LEU A 67 8.86 3.17 10.64
CA LEU A 67 8.00 2.44 9.69
C LEU A 67 6.55 2.41 10.14
N GLY A 68 6.30 2.21 11.43
CA GLY A 68 4.96 2.30 12.02
C GLY A 68 4.33 3.67 11.86
N ALA A 69 5.12 4.74 12.04
CA ALA A 69 4.68 6.11 11.78
C ALA A 69 4.32 6.31 10.31
N LEU A 70 5.22 5.96 9.39
CA LEU A 70 5.06 6.24 7.95
C LEU A 70 3.96 5.40 7.31
N ASN A 71 3.91 4.10 7.60
CA ASN A 71 2.97 3.16 6.98
C ASN A 71 1.57 3.19 7.61
N PHE A 72 1.44 3.68 8.85
CA PHE A 72 0.19 3.61 9.60
C PHE A 72 -0.21 4.94 10.23
N ALA A 73 0.52 5.43 11.23
CA ALA A 73 0.04 6.55 12.04
C ALA A 73 -0.09 7.85 11.21
N ILE A 74 0.97 8.29 10.54
CA ILE A 74 0.96 9.51 9.71
C ILE A 74 0.06 9.31 8.49
N PHE A 75 0.24 8.17 7.78
CA PHE A 75 -0.55 7.89 6.58
C PHE A 75 -2.05 7.92 6.86
N TRP A 76 -2.53 7.22 7.89
CA TRP A 76 -3.96 7.18 8.19
C TRP A 76 -4.48 8.49 8.76
N ALA A 77 -3.72 9.16 9.65
CA ALA A 77 -4.09 10.49 10.13
C ALA A 77 -4.29 11.48 8.97
N MET A 78 -3.35 11.51 8.03
CA MET A 78 -3.43 12.39 6.85
C MET A 78 -4.53 11.97 5.88
N LEU A 79 -4.73 10.68 5.69
CA LEU A 79 -5.83 10.14 4.89
C LEU A 79 -7.19 10.64 5.41
N PHE A 80 -7.38 10.64 6.73
CA PHE A 80 -8.63 11.08 7.33
C PHE A 80 -8.79 12.60 7.32
N VAL A 81 -7.72 13.38 7.55
CA VAL A 81 -7.77 14.83 7.34
C VAL A 81 -8.20 15.15 5.90
N ALA A 82 -7.66 14.44 4.92
CA ALA A 82 -8.06 14.59 3.53
C ALA A 82 -9.53 14.19 3.31
N ALA A 83 -9.97 13.05 3.85
CA ALA A 83 -11.33 12.53 3.68
C ALA A 83 -12.42 13.44 4.28
N TYR A 84 -12.12 14.18 5.35
CA TYR A 84 -13.05 15.15 5.92
C TYR A 84 -13.12 16.48 5.17
N ARG A 85 -12.10 16.81 4.39
CA ARG A 85 -11.97 18.10 3.71
C ARG A 85 -12.19 18.04 2.21
N LEU A 86 -12.10 16.86 1.63
CA LEU A 86 -12.26 16.65 0.19
C LEU A 86 -13.39 15.66 -0.07
N PRO A 87 -14.09 15.79 -1.21
CA PRO A 87 -14.91 14.69 -1.70
C PRO A 87 -14.06 13.41 -1.77
N GLY A 88 -14.63 12.29 -1.34
CA GLY A 88 -13.90 11.01 -1.23
C GLY A 88 -13.16 10.60 -2.52
N GLY A 89 -13.74 10.92 -3.67
CA GLY A 89 -13.14 10.69 -4.98
C GLY A 89 -11.87 11.53 -5.21
N VAL A 90 -11.85 12.79 -4.77
CA VAL A 90 -10.66 13.65 -4.90
C VAL A 90 -9.54 13.14 -3.99
N ALA A 91 -9.87 12.80 -2.74
CA ALA A 91 -8.89 12.24 -1.80
C ALA A 91 -8.29 10.92 -2.32
N ALA A 92 -9.12 10.01 -2.86
CA ALA A 92 -8.67 8.75 -3.45
C ALA A 92 -7.76 8.96 -4.67
N THR A 93 -8.11 9.92 -5.56
CA THR A 93 -7.30 10.25 -6.74
C THR A 93 -5.93 10.81 -6.34
N LEU A 94 -5.88 11.72 -5.36
CA LEU A 94 -4.62 12.25 -4.86
C LEU A 94 -3.77 11.16 -4.19
N GLY A 95 -4.38 10.24 -3.43
CA GLY A 95 -3.70 9.08 -2.87
C GLY A 95 -3.11 8.15 -3.93
N ALA A 96 -3.75 8.05 -5.09
CA ALA A 96 -3.30 7.21 -6.21
C ALA A 96 -2.01 7.71 -6.89
N ILE A 97 -1.43 8.85 -6.49
CA ILE A 97 -0.09 9.30 -6.89
C ILE A 97 1.03 8.45 -6.27
N GLN A 98 0.73 7.66 -5.22
CA GLN A 98 1.70 6.88 -4.46
C GLN A 98 2.63 6.00 -5.33
N PRO A 99 2.18 5.27 -6.36
CA PRO A 99 3.09 4.47 -7.21
C PRO A 99 4.13 5.32 -7.94
N LEU A 100 3.80 6.54 -8.37
CA LEU A 100 4.78 7.48 -8.93
C LEU A 100 5.82 7.88 -7.89
N LEU A 101 5.40 8.25 -6.70
CA LEU A 101 6.31 8.59 -5.60
C LEU A 101 7.24 7.43 -5.26
N VAL A 102 6.71 6.19 -5.19
CA VAL A 102 7.51 5.00 -4.94
C VAL A 102 8.52 4.75 -6.06
N LEU A 103 8.14 4.97 -7.33
CA LEU A 103 9.06 4.81 -8.47
C LEU A 103 10.30 5.69 -8.32
N PHE A 104 10.12 6.98 -7.96
CA PHE A 104 11.22 7.90 -7.74
C PHE A 104 11.99 7.60 -6.45
N LEU A 105 11.32 7.39 -5.32
CA LEU A 105 11.98 7.08 -4.06
C LEU A 105 12.78 5.77 -4.13
N ALA A 106 12.29 4.74 -4.82
CA ALA A 106 13.00 3.49 -5.03
C ALA A 106 14.26 3.67 -5.90
N ARG A 107 14.27 4.63 -6.83
CA ARG A 107 15.47 4.99 -7.58
C ARG A 107 16.56 5.51 -6.68
N PHE A 108 16.24 6.46 -5.79
CA PHE A 108 17.21 7.08 -4.89
C PHE A 108 17.63 6.17 -3.72
N ALA A 109 16.67 5.44 -3.14
CA ALA A 109 16.93 4.67 -1.92
C ALA A 109 17.45 3.24 -2.18
N LEU A 110 17.08 2.64 -3.32
CA LEU A 110 17.35 1.22 -3.66
C LEU A 110 18.14 1.06 -4.96
N GLY A 111 18.42 2.14 -5.70
CA GLY A 111 19.11 2.09 -6.99
C GLY A 111 18.29 1.53 -8.15
N ASN A 112 16.95 1.40 -7.99
CA ASN A 112 16.08 0.87 -9.04
C ASN A 112 16.12 1.72 -10.30
N THR A 113 16.02 1.10 -11.48
CA THR A 113 15.92 1.84 -12.75
C THR A 113 14.51 2.36 -12.96
N ILE A 114 14.39 3.63 -13.36
CA ILE A 114 13.12 4.20 -13.81
C ILE A 114 12.97 3.91 -15.30
N THR A 115 11.85 3.30 -15.68
CA THR A 115 11.51 3.04 -17.07
C THR A 115 10.37 3.94 -17.52
N LEU A 116 10.38 4.39 -18.78
CA LEU A 116 9.28 5.17 -19.37
C LEU A 116 7.94 4.42 -19.28
N LEU A 117 7.98 3.10 -19.46
CA LEU A 117 6.80 2.25 -19.31
C LEU A 117 6.26 2.29 -17.88
N GLY A 118 7.13 2.33 -16.85
CA GLY A 118 6.74 2.46 -15.45
C GLY A 118 6.08 3.79 -15.13
N ILE A 119 6.61 4.88 -15.69
CA ILE A 119 6.00 6.22 -15.56
C ILE A 119 4.64 6.24 -16.24
N PHE A 120 4.56 5.77 -17.49
CA PHE A 120 3.30 5.72 -18.23
C PHE A 120 2.24 4.88 -17.55
N ALA A 121 2.62 3.72 -17.02
CA ALA A 121 1.73 2.86 -16.25
C ALA A 121 1.19 3.58 -15.01
N ALA A 122 2.06 4.25 -14.23
CA ALA A 122 1.63 4.94 -13.01
C ALA A 122 0.71 6.14 -13.31
N ILE A 123 0.99 6.92 -14.36
CA ILE A 123 0.11 8.01 -14.81
C ILE A 123 -1.23 7.48 -15.32
N SER A 124 -1.22 6.40 -16.12
CA SER A 124 -2.45 5.77 -16.60
C SER A 124 -3.31 5.25 -15.43
N GLY A 125 -2.69 4.66 -14.41
CA GLY A 125 -3.40 4.22 -13.20
C GLY A 125 -4.04 5.37 -12.43
N LEU A 126 -3.32 6.49 -12.29
CA LEU A 126 -3.86 7.72 -11.68
C LEU A 126 -5.07 8.25 -12.46
N ILE A 127 -4.99 8.30 -13.79
CA ILE A 127 -6.11 8.71 -14.66
C ILE A 127 -7.28 7.74 -14.51
N GLY A 128 -7.04 6.43 -14.51
CA GLY A 128 -8.07 5.41 -14.33
C GLY A 128 -8.79 5.54 -12.99
N VAL A 129 -8.07 5.80 -11.88
CA VAL A 129 -8.69 6.08 -10.58
C VAL A 129 -9.49 7.39 -10.62
N ALA A 130 -8.97 8.43 -11.27
CA ALA A 130 -9.72 9.67 -11.45
C ALA A 130 -11.06 9.44 -12.16
N MET A 131 -11.08 8.65 -13.24
CA MET A 131 -12.31 8.26 -13.97
C MET A 131 -13.29 7.46 -13.09
N LEU A 132 -12.79 6.67 -12.14
CA LEU A 132 -13.62 5.89 -11.21
C LEU A 132 -14.36 6.74 -10.19
N VAL A 133 -13.72 7.81 -9.68
CA VAL A 133 -14.11 8.43 -8.42
C VAL A 133 -14.39 9.94 -8.51
N LEU A 134 -13.97 10.61 -9.57
CA LEU A 134 -14.23 12.05 -9.71
C LEU A 134 -15.65 12.30 -10.23
N GLY A 135 -16.39 13.14 -9.50
CA GLY A 135 -17.70 13.65 -9.88
C GLY A 135 -17.65 15.14 -10.27
N PRO A 136 -18.77 15.69 -10.83
CA PRO A 136 -18.81 17.09 -11.33
C PRO A 136 -18.70 18.16 -10.25
N SER A 137 -18.90 17.84 -8.97
CA SER A 137 -18.97 18.80 -7.84
C SER A 137 -17.76 18.71 -6.91
N ALA A 138 -16.54 18.59 -7.46
CA ALA A 138 -15.33 18.51 -6.65
C ALA A 138 -14.96 19.87 -6.05
N SER A 139 -15.20 20.09 -4.75
CA SER A 139 -14.59 21.17 -4.00
C SER A 139 -13.13 20.84 -3.67
N LEU A 140 -12.23 21.80 -3.83
CA LEU A 140 -10.79 21.62 -3.64
C LEU A 140 -10.32 22.42 -2.42
N ASP A 141 -10.33 21.79 -1.23
CA ASP A 141 -9.77 22.37 -0.01
C ASP A 141 -8.23 22.19 -0.02
N PRO A 142 -7.43 23.27 0.07
CA PRO A 142 -5.97 23.18 0.00
C PRO A 142 -5.35 22.36 1.14
N ILE A 143 -5.93 22.39 2.33
CA ILE A 143 -5.45 21.59 3.49
C ILE A 143 -5.72 20.11 3.24
N GLY A 144 -6.90 19.79 2.69
CA GLY A 144 -7.25 18.42 2.31
C GLY A 144 -6.32 17.88 1.22
N ILE A 145 -6.00 18.68 0.20
CA ILE A 145 -5.04 18.33 -0.86
C ILE A 145 -3.65 18.08 -0.26
N ALA A 146 -3.14 19.01 0.56
CA ALA A 146 -1.83 18.87 1.22
C ALA A 146 -1.77 17.59 2.09
N ALA A 147 -2.82 17.33 2.86
CA ALA A 147 -2.91 16.12 3.68
C ALA A 147 -2.90 14.84 2.83
N ALA A 148 -3.70 14.77 1.74
CA ALA A 148 -3.71 13.61 0.84
C ALA A 148 -2.32 13.34 0.24
N LEU A 149 -1.66 14.37 -0.27
CA LEU A 149 -0.31 14.24 -0.85
C LEU A 149 0.74 13.86 0.19
N PHE A 150 0.69 14.46 1.39
CA PHE A 150 1.59 14.12 2.49
C PHE A 150 1.37 12.69 2.98
N GLY A 151 0.12 12.24 3.09
CA GLY A 151 -0.22 10.85 3.39
C GLY A 151 0.33 9.89 2.34
N ALA A 152 0.13 10.18 1.05
CA ALA A 152 0.68 9.38 -0.05
C ALA A 152 2.21 9.33 -0.01
N ALA A 153 2.88 10.45 0.26
CA ALA A 153 4.34 10.53 0.41
C ALA A 153 4.84 9.74 1.62
N SER A 154 4.14 9.82 2.75
CA SER A 154 4.44 9.04 3.96
C SER A 154 4.39 7.54 3.67
N MET A 155 3.30 7.06 3.09
CA MET A 155 3.15 5.64 2.75
C MET A 155 4.15 5.19 1.67
N ALA A 156 4.48 6.04 0.70
CA ALA A 156 5.50 5.75 -0.31
C ALA A 156 6.88 5.58 0.32
N ALA A 157 7.27 6.50 1.21
CA ALA A 157 8.52 6.43 1.96
C ALA A 157 8.57 5.19 2.85
N GLY A 158 7.49 4.92 3.60
CA GLY A 158 7.35 3.73 4.43
C GLY A 158 7.50 2.44 3.63
N THR A 159 6.86 2.35 2.47
CA THR A 159 6.95 1.19 1.55
C THR A 159 8.39 0.95 1.07
N VAL A 160 9.09 2.01 0.63
CA VAL A 160 10.48 1.91 0.16
C VAL A 160 11.43 1.56 1.30
N LEU A 161 11.27 2.19 2.47
CA LEU A 161 12.08 1.89 3.65
C LEU A 161 11.79 0.49 4.21
N THR A 162 10.57 -0.02 4.13
CA THR A 162 10.24 -1.42 4.47
C THR A 162 11.05 -2.38 3.61
N ARG A 163 11.27 -2.07 2.35
CA ARG A 163 12.16 -2.86 1.47
C ARG A 163 13.63 -2.69 1.83
N LYS A 164 14.05 -1.45 2.10
CA LYS A 164 15.45 -1.13 2.42
C LYS A 164 15.89 -1.72 3.76
N TRP A 165 15.03 -1.66 4.76
CA TRP A 165 15.30 -2.09 6.12
C TRP A 165 14.61 -3.44 6.39
N GLN A 166 15.10 -4.50 5.75
CA GLN A 166 14.59 -5.85 6.01
C GLN A 166 15.37 -6.48 7.17
N PRO A 167 14.72 -6.70 8.33
CA PRO A 167 15.34 -7.44 9.42
C PRO A 167 15.46 -8.94 9.08
N PRO A 168 16.39 -9.68 9.71
CA PRO A 168 16.53 -11.11 9.54
C PRO A 168 15.44 -11.87 10.32
N VAL A 169 14.17 -11.52 10.09
CA VAL A 169 13.00 -12.16 10.70
C VAL A 169 11.93 -12.45 9.64
N SER A 170 10.91 -13.21 10.02
CA SER A 170 9.82 -13.51 9.10
C SER A 170 9.04 -12.24 8.71
N PRO A 171 8.44 -12.19 7.50
CA PRO A 171 7.55 -11.08 7.11
C PRO A 171 6.40 -10.88 8.10
N LEU A 172 5.90 -11.96 8.72
CA LEU A 172 4.85 -11.89 9.73
C LEU A 172 5.34 -11.16 10.99
N THR A 173 6.54 -11.47 11.48
CA THR A 173 7.17 -10.79 12.61
C THR A 173 7.37 -9.30 12.31
N PHE A 174 7.86 -8.99 11.11
CA PHE A 174 8.06 -7.60 10.71
C PHE A 174 6.76 -6.81 10.57
N THR A 175 5.69 -7.45 10.11
CA THR A 175 4.34 -6.87 10.06
C THR A 175 3.82 -6.61 11.48
N ALA A 176 3.96 -7.58 12.39
CA ALA A 176 3.55 -7.44 13.79
C ALA A 176 4.21 -6.22 14.45
N TRP A 177 5.51 -6.06 14.26
CA TRP A 177 6.26 -4.93 14.80
C TRP A 177 5.76 -3.58 14.29
N GLN A 178 5.57 -3.44 12.98
CA GLN A 178 5.15 -2.18 12.36
C GLN A 178 3.71 -1.81 12.74
N LEU A 179 2.77 -2.77 12.71
CA LEU A 179 1.38 -2.56 13.11
C LEU A 179 1.28 -2.13 14.58
N THR A 180 2.01 -2.81 15.47
CA THR A 180 2.02 -2.47 16.89
C THR A 180 2.58 -1.08 17.12
N ALA A 181 3.72 -0.74 16.51
CA ALA A 181 4.32 0.58 16.62
C ALA A 181 3.41 1.69 16.07
N GLY A 182 2.80 1.47 14.91
CA GLY A 182 1.83 2.40 14.33
C GLY A 182 0.60 2.59 15.22
N GLY A 183 0.08 1.49 15.79
CA GLY A 183 -1.02 1.53 16.75
C GLY A 183 -0.67 2.29 18.03
N ILE A 184 0.52 2.07 18.60
CA ILE A 184 1.00 2.82 19.78
C ILE A 184 1.07 4.32 19.48
N LEU A 185 1.58 4.71 18.32
CA LEU A 185 1.67 6.12 17.92
C LEU A 185 0.29 6.76 17.72
N LEU A 186 -0.72 5.99 17.33
CA LEU A 186 -2.10 6.48 17.17
C LEU A 186 -2.82 6.70 18.52
N ILE A 187 -2.39 6.07 19.62
CA ILE A 187 -3.05 6.23 20.93
C ILE A 187 -3.20 7.70 21.32
N PRO A 188 -2.13 8.51 21.47
CA PRO A 188 -2.28 9.89 21.88
C PRO A 188 -3.09 10.71 20.87
N VAL A 189 -2.95 10.45 19.59
CA VAL A 189 -3.66 11.19 18.53
C VAL A 189 -5.17 10.93 18.62
N ALA A 190 -5.59 9.66 18.73
CA ALA A 190 -7.00 9.30 18.84
C ALA A 190 -7.63 9.86 20.13
N LEU A 191 -6.94 9.74 21.27
CA LEU A 191 -7.47 10.20 22.55
C LEU A 191 -7.61 11.74 22.65
N ILE A 192 -6.72 12.49 21.98
CA ILE A 192 -6.75 13.96 21.99
C ILE A 192 -7.77 14.51 20.98
N VAL A 193 -7.80 13.93 19.78
CA VAL A 193 -8.60 14.46 18.66
C VAL A 193 -10.02 13.93 18.67
N GLU A 194 -10.24 12.72 19.17
CA GLU A 194 -11.53 12.02 19.14
C GLU A 194 -11.92 11.50 20.55
N PRO A 195 -12.08 12.38 21.54
CA PRO A 195 -12.53 11.93 22.86
C PRO A 195 -13.97 11.41 22.80
N GLY A 196 -14.30 10.40 23.61
CA GLY A 196 -15.68 9.94 23.77
C GLY A 196 -16.16 8.95 22.70
N PHE A 197 -15.29 8.06 22.22
CA PHE A 197 -15.70 6.94 21.35
C PHE A 197 -16.82 6.12 22.04
N PRO A 198 -17.97 5.89 21.36
CA PRO A 198 -19.11 5.19 21.96
C PRO A 198 -18.79 3.73 22.25
N MET A 199 -19.48 3.13 23.21
CA MET A 199 -19.39 1.69 23.48
C MET A 199 -19.76 0.90 22.21
N PRO A 200 -18.87 0.04 21.69
CA PRO A 200 -19.12 -0.70 20.47
C PRO A 200 -20.31 -1.68 20.61
N THR A 201 -21.21 -1.64 19.66
CA THR A 201 -22.26 -2.67 19.48
C THR A 201 -21.66 -3.95 18.90
N LEU A 202 -22.42 -5.05 18.86
CA LEU A 202 -21.99 -6.29 18.18
C LEU A 202 -21.67 -6.07 16.71
N THR A 203 -22.42 -5.23 16.02
CA THR A 203 -22.16 -4.84 14.62
C THR A 203 -20.84 -4.08 14.51
N ASN A 204 -20.59 -3.12 15.41
CA ASN A 204 -19.31 -2.40 15.42
C ASN A 204 -18.13 -3.34 15.68
N LEU A 205 -18.28 -4.29 16.62
CA LEU A 205 -17.24 -5.29 16.89
C LEU A 205 -16.96 -6.17 15.68
N ALA A 206 -17.97 -6.62 14.95
CA ALA A 206 -17.80 -7.38 13.71
C ALA A 206 -17.02 -6.55 12.66
N GLY A 207 -17.35 -5.27 12.48
CA GLY A 207 -16.61 -4.36 11.61
C GLY A 207 -15.16 -4.16 12.03
N LEU A 208 -14.90 -3.95 13.33
CA LEU A 208 -13.55 -3.81 13.88
C LEU A 208 -12.72 -5.09 13.74
N ILE A 209 -13.32 -6.26 13.98
CA ILE A 209 -12.66 -7.56 13.77
C ILE A 209 -12.28 -7.75 12.29
N TRP A 210 -13.20 -7.45 11.37
CA TRP A 210 -12.91 -7.49 9.95
C TRP A 210 -11.75 -6.56 9.58
N LEU A 211 -11.82 -5.29 9.99
CA LEU A 211 -10.77 -4.32 9.69
C LEU A 211 -9.43 -4.67 10.33
N GLY A 212 -9.44 -5.22 11.56
CA GLY A 212 -8.22 -5.58 12.27
C GLY A 212 -7.58 -6.87 11.76
N LEU A 213 -8.33 -7.97 11.72
CA LEU A 213 -7.75 -9.27 11.38
C LEU A 213 -7.57 -9.44 9.86
N ILE A 214 -8.60 -9.13 9.08
CA ILE A 214 -8.56 -9.30 7.63
C ILE A 214 -7.97 -8.07 6.97
N GLY A 215 -8.53 -6.89 7.25
CA GLY A 215 -8.14 -5.62 6.63
C GLY A 215 -6.79 -5.05 7.10
N ALA A 216 -6.21 -5.55 8.20
CA ALA A 216 -4.88 -5.14 8.63
C ALA A 216 -3.94 -6.33 8.80
N ALA A 217 -4.14 -7.25 9.74
CA ALA A 217 -3.17 -8.30 10.02
C ALA A 217 -2.84 -9.14 8.76
N LEU A 218 -3.85 -9.71 8.12
CA LEU A 218 -3.66 -10.54 6.92
C LEU A 218 -3.14 -9.71 5.74
N THR A 219 -3.80 -8.58 5.44
CA THR A 219 -3.46 -7.81 4.23
C THR A 219 -2.07 -7.19 4.30
N TYR A 220 -1.66 -6.62 5.45
CA TYR A 220 -0.31 -6.06 5.57
C TYR A 220 0.78 -7.13 5.65
N PHE A 221 0.46 -8.32 6.19
CA PHE A 221 1.37 -9.46 6.05
C PHE A 221 1.60 -9.82 4.57
N LEU A 222 0.54 -9.93 3.76
CA LEU A 222 0.64 -10.22 2.33
C LEU A 222 1.36 -9.09 1.58
N TRP A 223 1.06 -7.84 1.93
CA TRP A 223 1.66 -6.65 1.33
C TRP A 223 3.16 -6.53 1.59
N PHE A 224 3.57 -6.63 2.85
CA PHE A 224 5.00 -6.54 3.21
C PHE A 224 5.79 -7.74 2.74
N ARG A 225 5.18 -8.93 2.73
CA ARG A 225 5.75 -10.10 2.08
C ARG A 225 5.94 -9.86 0.57
N GLY A 226 4.96 -9.23 -0.08
CA GLY A 226 5.03 -8.80 -1.47
C GLY A 226 6.19 -7.81 -1.70
N ILE A 227 6.32 -6.77 -0.88
CA ILE A 227 7.42 -5.80 -0.94
C ILE A 227 8.77 -6.49 -0.83
N ALA A 228 8.90 -7.46 0.08
CA ALA A 228 10.13 -8.22 0.27
C ALA A 228 10.51 -9.06 -0.97
N ARG A 229 9.53 -9.66 -1.64
CA ARG A 229 9.76 -10.62 -2.76
C ARG A 229 9.74 -9.98 -4.14
N LEU A 230 8.84 -9.04 -4.37
CA LEU A 230 8.58 -8.45 -5.68
C LEU A 230 9.17 -7.04 -5.84
N GLY A 231 9.51 -6.41 -4.72
CA GLY A 231 9.97 -5.02 -4.67
C GLY A 231 8.82 -4.00 -4.61
N PRO A 232 9.11 -2.77 -4.11
CA PRO A 232 8.10 -1.78 -3.81
C PRO A 232 7.37 -1.26 -5.05
N THR A 233 8.06 -1.02 -6.15
CA THR A 233 7.48 -0.52 -7.41
C THR A 233 6.44 -1.48 -7.98
N THR A 234 6.74 -2.80 -7.96
CA THR A 234 5.79 -3.84 -8.41
C THR A 234 4.55 -3.88 -7.52
N VAL A 235 4.75 -3.82 -6.21
CA VAL A 235 3.67 -3.97 -5.23
C VAL A 235 2.75 -2.76 -5.23
N THR A 236 3.29 -1.55 -5.28
CA THR A 236 2.47 -0.33 -5.21
C THR A 236 1.58 -0.11 -6.42
N SER A 237 1.90 -0.67 -7.59
CA SER A 237 0.98 -0.65 -8.74
C SER A 237 -0.33 -1.38 -8.46
N PHE A 238 -0.34 -2.39 -7.58
CA PHE A 238 -1.58 -3.04 -7.13
C PHE A 238 -2.44 -2.14 -6.23
N GLY A 239 -1.88 -1.07 -5.66
CA GLY A 239 -2.63 -0.10 -4.85
C GLY A 239 -3.86 0.46 -5.56
N PHE A 240 -3.81 0.58 -6.89
CA PHE A 240 -4.95 1.00 -7.71
C PHE A 240 -6.15 0.04 -7.65
N LEU A 241 -5.97 -1.21 -7.21
CA LEU A 241 -7.08 -2.15 -7.01
C LEU A 241 -7.98 -1.76 -5.84
N SER A 242 -7.47 -1.01 -4.85
CA SER A 242 -8.28 -0.62 -3.69
C SER A 242 -9.46 0.28 -4.05
N PRO A 243 -9.30 1.43 -4.72
CA PRO A 243 -10.43 2.23 -5.18
C PRO A 243 -11.30 1.49 -6.22
N THR A 244 -10.69 0.67 -7.08
CA THR A 244 -11.43 -0.15 -8.05
C THR A 244 -12.35 -1.15 -7.34
N SER A 245 -11.82 -1.87 -6.36
CA SER A 245 -12.58 -2.81 -5.54
C SER A 245 -13.68 -2.11 -4.74
N ALA A 246 -13.43 -0.91 -4.19
CA ALA A 246 -14.43 -0.15 -3.47
C ALA A 246 -15.64 0.19 -4.37
N VAL A 247 -15.39 0.65 -5.59
CA VAL A 247 -16.45 0.97 -6.57
C VAL A 247 -17.21 -0.29 -6.99
N LEU A 248 -16.52 -1.41 -7.24
CA LEU A 248 -17.18 -2.67 -7.60
C LEU A 248 -18.02 -3.24 -6.44
N LEU A 249 -17.55 -3.10 -5.20
CA LEU A 249 -18.31 -3.53 -4.02
C LEU A 249 -19.53 -2.63 -3.79
N GLY A 250 -19.43 -1.32 -4.01
CA GLY A 250 -20.56 -0.39 -4.00
C GLY A 250 -21.64 -0.84 -5.00
N TRP A 251 -21.22 -1.18 -6.22
CA TRP A 251 -22.14 -1.71 -7.24
C TRP A 251 -22.82 -3.03 -6.82
N VAL A 252 -22.04 -4.00 -6.35
CA VAL A 252 -22.57 -5.36 -6.07
C VAL A 252 -23.35 -5.41 -4.76
N ILE A 253 -22.90 -4.71 -3.70
CA ILE A 253 -23.45 -4.82 -2.34
C ILE A 253 -24.49 -3.73 -2.08
N LEU A 254 -24.22 -2.48 -2.49
CA LEU A 254 -25.10 -1.34 -2.23
C LEU A 254 -26.07 -1.05 -3.39
N GLY A 255 -25.98 -1.80 -4.51
CA GLY A 255 -26.84 -1.60 -5.68
C GLY A 255 -26.56 -0.29 -6.45
N GLU A 256 -25.40 0.31 -6.26
CA GLU A 256 -25.00 1.51 -6.99
C GLU A 256 -24.87 1.23 -8.49
N GLN A 257 -25.20 2.21 -9.32
CA GLN A 257 -25.07 2.06 -10.78
C GLN A 257 -23.68 2.54 -11.24
N LEU A 258 -23.01 1.70 -12.02
CA LEU A 258 -21.76 2.10 -12.65
C LEU A 258 -22.01 2.91 -13.92
N SER A 259 -21.47 4.12 -13.97
CA SER A 259 -21.48 4.93 -15.19
C SER A 259 -20.51 4.36 -16.24
N PRO A 260 -20.72 4.65 -17.55
CA PRO A 260 -19.78 4.27 -18.60
C PRO A 260 -18.32 4.75 -18.33
N LEU A 261 -18.17 5.94 -17.73
CA LEU A 261 -16.86 6.49 -17.34
C LEU A 261 -16.18 5.63 -16.27
N GLN A 262 -16.94 5.17 -15.26
CA GLN A 262 -16.41 4.28 -14.22
C GLN A 262 -15.99 2.92 -14.79
N ILE A 263 -16.77 2.34 -15.71
CA ILE A 263 -16.42 1.10 -16.41
C ILE A 263 -15.10 1.28 -17.18
N ALA A 264 -14.99 2.38 -17.95
CA ALA A 264 -13.74 2.70 -18.65
C ALA A 264 -12.56 2.89 -17.66
N GLY A 265 -12.80 3.52 -16.50
CA GLY A 265 -11.82 3.66 -15.43
C GLY A 265 -11.30 2.32 -14.89
N VAL A 266 -12.18 1.34 -14.66
CA VAL A 266 -11.78 -0.04 -14.29
C VAL A 266 -10.82 -0.62 -15.33
N VAL A 267 -11.17 -0.54 -16.60
CA VAL A 267 -10.33 -1.08 -17.69
C VAL A 267 -8.96 -0.40 -17.73
N VAL A 268 -8.92 0.93 -17.63
CA VAL A 268 -7.66 1.70 -17.61
C VAL A 268 -6.79 1.31 -16.42
N VAL A 269 -7.38 1.14 -15.23
CA VAL A 269 -6.65 0.67 -14.03
C VAL A 269 -6.04 -0.72 -14.25
N LEU A 270 -6.82 -1.68 -14.74
CA LEU A 270 -6.31 -3.03 -14.98
C LEU A 270 -5.17 -3.06 -16.00
N ILE A 271 -5.28 -2.28 -17.09
CA ILE A 271 -4.21 -2.11 -18.08
C ILE A 271 -2.98 -1.47 -17.42
N SER A 272 -3.15 -0.43 -16.59
CA SER A 272 -2.03 0.23 -15.91
C SER A 272 -1.27 -0.71 -14.98
N ILE A 273 -1.98 -1.56 -14.23
CA ILE A 273 -1.37 -2.57 -13.36
C ILE A 273 -0.55 -3.56 -14.21
N TRP A 274 -1.12 -4.05 -15.29
CA TRP A 274 -0.43 -4.98 -16.21
C TRP A 274 0.83 -4.36 -16.82
N LEU A 275 0.78 -3.11 -17.27
CA LEU A 275 1.93 -2.36 -17.77
C LEU A 275 3.00 -2.16 -16.68
N GLY A 276 2.59 -1.81 -15.45
CA GLY A 276 3.47 -1.66 -14.30
C GLY A 276 4.20 -2.97 -13.95
N GLN A 277 3.49 -4.11 -14.01
CA GLN A 277 4.10 -5.42 -13.81
C GLN A 277 5.10 -5.77 -14.92
N ARG A 278 4.87 -5.37 -16.17
CA ARG A 278 5.83 -5.53 -17.28
C ARG A 278 7.05 -4.65 -17.10
N ALA A 279 6.84 -3.39 -16.71
CA ALA A 279 7.93 -2.43 -16.47
C ALA A 279 8.89 -2.88 -15.37
N ALA A 280 8.38 -3.58 -14.36
CA ALA A 280 9.13 -4.07 -13.21
C ALA A 280 9.80 -5.45 -13.42
N ARG A 281 9.69 -6.06 -14.60
CA ARG A 281 10.40 -7.32 -14.91
C ARG A 281 11.90 -7.04 -15.05
N PRO A 282 12.78 -7.85 -14.44
CA PRO A 282 14.21 -7.78 -14.74
C PRO A 282 14.43 -7.99 -16.23
N LYS A 283 15.25 -7.15 -16.86
CA LYS A 283 15.73 -7.45 -18.22
C LYS A 283 16.54 -8.75 -18.16
N PRO A 284 16.38 -9.68 -19.13
CA PRO A 284 17.28 -10.81 -19.23
C PRO A 284 18.71 -10.29 -19.28
N ALA A 285 19.60 -10.85 -18.45
CA ALA A 285 21.02 -10.58 -18.58
C ALA A 285 21.42 -10.95 -20.02
N LEU A 286 22.01 -10.02 -20.75
CA LEU A 286 22.64 -10.34 -22.03
C LEU A 286 23.64 -11.46 -21.73
N ALA A 287 23.50 -12.59 -22.43
CA ALA A 287 24.49 -13.66 -22.37
C ALA A 287 25.88 -13.03 -22.63
N PRO A 288 26.90 -13.39 -21.85
CA PRO A 288 28.26 -12.93 -22.16
C PRO A 288 28.55 -13.25 -23.61
N ASP A 289 29.03 -12.26 -24.34
CA ASP A 289 29.45 -12.42 -25.72
C ASP A 289 30.62 -13.41 -25.79
N MET A 290 30.34 -14.66 -26.11
CA MET A 290 31.34 -15.74 -26.21
C MET A 290 32.22 -15.62 -27.48
N THR A 291 32.16 -14.48 -28.19
CA THR A 291 32.91 -14.30 -29.45
C THR A 291 34.29 -13.65 -29.28
N SER A 292 34.73 -13.31 -28.03
CA SER A 292 36.02 -12.61 -27.85
C SER A 292 37.19 -13.47 -27.38
N ASP A 293 37.06 -14.81 -27.31
CA ASP A 293 38.20 -15.68 -26.95
C ASP A 293 38.71 -16.49 -28.13
N ASN A 294 39.07 -15.79 -29.21
CA ASN A 294 39.94 -16.28 -30.28
C ASN A 294 41.36 -15.75 -30.08
N SER A 295 42.00 -16.07 -28.97
CA SER A 295 43.45 -15.96 -28.85
C SER A 295 44.08 -17.17 -29.49
N PRO A 296 44.90 -17.05 -30.56
CA PRO A 296 45.63 -18.17 -31.12
C PRO A 296 46.69 -18.65 -30.13
N LEU A 297 46.57 -19.92 -29.73
CA LEU A 297 47.64 -20.62 -28.98
C LEU A 297 48.95 -20.49 -29.73
N ALA A 298 49.86 -19.67 -29.26
CA ALA A 298 51.22 -19.61 -29.74
C ALA A 298 51.91 -20.97 -29.50
N ALA A 299 52.13 -21.70 -30.56
CA ALA A 299 52.96 -22.87 -30.58
C ALA A 299 54.42 -22.49 -30.28
N THR A 300 54.88 -22.75 -29.04
CA THR A 300 56.33 -22.73 -28.74
C THR A 300 56.88 -24.10 -29.09
N SER A 301 57.50 -24.18 -30.25
CA SER A 301 58.50 -25.21 -30.56
C SER A 301 59.78 -24.93 -29.77
N LYS A 302 60.27 -25.91 -29.05
CA LYS A 302 61.64 -25.95 -28.56
C LYS A 302 62.49 -26.86 -29.43
N PRO A 303 63.80 -26.53 -29.68
CA PRO A 303 64.77 -27.42 -30.22
C PRO A 303 65.23 -28.49 -29.22
#